data_868c4c2caef8bbb7bd1afdbb085242c6
#
_entry.id   868c4c2caef8bbb7bd1afdbb085242c6
#
_cell.length_a   1.000
_cell.length_b   1.000
_cell.length_c   1.000
_cell.angle_alpha   90.00
_cell.angle_beta   90.00
_cell.angle_gamma   90.00
#
_symmetry.space_group_name_H-M   'P 1'
#
loop_
_entity.id
_entity.type
_entity.pdbx_description
1 polymer ?
#
loop_
_entity_poly.entity_id
_entity_poly.type
_entity_poly.pdbx_seq_one_letter_code
_entity_poly.pdbx_strand_id
1 'polypeptide(L)'
;MTTTYIDQPVAVVTGAARGIGYAIAEWFLARRYRVALMDYEAETLQQAAEKLSSQGAVMPLHCDVSDADSVAAAVGQIDAKWGRVDALVNNAGIAIFKPLLETSFDEWRSVLATNLDGVFLCSQACAAIMKRQGSGSIVNIASISGLRASTLRVAYGTSKAAVIHLTKQYAVELGTLGIRVNAVAPGPVDTEMAKLVHSPEIRRDYHDAIPLERYGSCEEIANAVGFLCLPEAGYVNGQVLAVDGGFDAAGVGLPTLREAHRGN
;
A
#
# COMPACT_ATOMS: atom_id res chain seq x y z
N MET A 1 21.40 25.98 11.77
CA MET A 1 20.80 26.25 10.46
C MET A 1 19.35 25.78 10.56
N THR A 2 18.40 26.68 10.70
CA THR A 2 16.97 26.40 10.71
C THR A 2 16.57 26.04 9.28
N THR A 3 16.52 24.75 8.98
CA THR A 3 15.94 24.26 7.73
C THR A 3 14.47 24.66 7.73
N THR A 4 14.11 25.60 6.92
CA THR A 4 12.73 26.04 6.75
C THR A 4 11.93 24.83 6.24
N TYR A 5 10.84 24.48 6.93
CA TYR A 5 9.91 23.37 6.61
C TYR A 5 9.33 23.45 5.18
N ILE A 6 9.56 24.54 4.46
CA ILE A 6 9.01 24.81 3.13
C ILE A 6 9.57 23.88 2.04
N ASP A 7 10.80 23.36 2.20
CA ASP A 7 11.46 22.52 1.18
C ASP A 7 11.38 21.01 1.42
N GLN A 8 10.74 20.57 2.51
CA GLN A 8 10.64 19.14 2.79
C GLN A 8 9.59 18.48 1.88
N PRO A 9 9.89 17.32 1.28
CA PRO A 9 8.94 16.59 0.48
C PRO A 9 7.76 16.11 1.32
N VAL A 10 6.63 15.89 0.65
CA VAL A 10 5.36 15.46 1.26
C VAL A 10 4.97 14.07 0.78
N ALA A 11 4.73 13.17 1.70
CA ALA A 11 4.13 11.87 1.43
C ALA A 11 2.68 11.82 1.96
N VAL A 12 1.80 11.24 1.17
CA VAL A 12 0.42 10.92 1.54
C VAL A 12 0.30 9.40 1.63
N VAL A 13 -0.16 8.88 2.76
CA VAL A 13 -0.33 7.45 2.98
C VAL A 13 -1.77 7.18 3.41
N THR A 14 -2.49 6.35 2.65
CA THR A 14 -3.84 5.92 3.01
C THR A 14 -3.82 4.62 3.82
N GLY A 15 -4.78 4.43 4.74
CA GLY A 15 -4.76 3.30 5.67
C GLY A 15 -3.54 3.34 6.60
N ALA A 16 -3.18 4.55 7.07
CA ALA A 16 -1.91 4.82 7.75
C ALA A 16 -1.96 4.63 9.27
N ALA A 17 -3.11 4.31 9.85
CA ALA A 17 -3.26 4.20 11.29
C ALA A 17 -2.55 2.96 11.89
N ARG A 18 -2.27 1.92 11.11
CA ARG A 18 -1.67 0.66 11.59
C ARG A 18 -0.97 -0.13 10.48
N GLY A 19 -0.25 -1.17 10.88
CA GLY A 19 0.32 -2.18 9.98
C GLY A 19 1.26 -1.61 8.92
N ILE A 20 1.07 -2.03 7.67
CA ILE A 20 1.93 -1.63 6.54
C ILE A 20 1.89 -0.10 6.34
N GLY A 21 0.71 0.52 6.38
CA GLY A 21 0.57 1.96 6.19
C GLY A 21 1.30 2.77 7.27
N TYR A 22 1.23 2.35 8.52
CA TYR A 22 1.98 2.95 9.62
C TYR A 22 3.50 2.84 9.40
N ALA A 23 4.00 1.65 9.06
CA ALA A 23 5.42 1.44 8.79
C ALA A 23 5.92 2.25 7.57
N ILE A 24 5.08 2.43 6.55
CA ILE A 24 5.38 3.32 5.42
C ILE A 24 5.47 4.78 5.88
N ALA A 25 4.58 5.23 6.74
CA ALA A 25 4.62 6.58 7.30
C ALA A 25 5.91 6.81 8.13
N GLU A 26 6.30 5.86 8.98
CA GLU A 26 7.58 5.89 9.72
C GLU A 26 8.78 5.96 8.75
N TRP A 27 8.75 5.17 7.69
CA TRP A 27 9.82 5.14 6.69
C TRP A 27 10.03 6.51 6.04
N PHE A 28 8.95 7.22 5.72
CA PHE A 28 9.02 8.57 5.14
C PHE A 28 9.50 9.61 6.16
N LEU A 29 8.99 9.56 7.40
CA LEU A 29 9.41 10.48 8.47
C LEU A 29 10.91 10.35 8.76
N ALA A 30 11.45 9.13 8.82
CA ALA A 30 12.88 8.88 9.00
C ALA A 30 13.74 9.51 7.89
N ARG A 31 13.13 9.81 6.74
CA ARG A 31 13.78 10.48 5.59
C ARG A 31 13.39 11.96 5.43
N ARG A 32 12.88 12.55 6.51
CA ARG A 32 12.53 13.96 6.60
C ARG A 32 11.40 14.40 5.66
N TYR A 33 10.52 13.47 5.26
CA TYR A 33 9.26 13.87 4.65
C TYR A 33 8.30 14.41 5.70
N ARG A 34 7.41 15.30 5.29
CA ARG A 34 6.16 15.60 5.98
C ARG A 34 5.16 14.55 5.55
N VAL A 35 4.39 13.97 6.47
CA VAL A 35 3.51 12.85 6.16
C VAL A 35 2.05 13.17 6.49
N ALA A 36 1.19 13.11 5.49
CA ALA A 36 -0.26 13.10 5.69
C ALA A 36 -0.72 11.65 5.88
N LEU A 37 -1.30 11.38 7.04
CA LEU A 37 -1.89 10.09 7.40
C LEU A 37 -3.38 10.15 7.11
N MET A 38 -3.87 9.39 6.13
CA MET A 38 -5.29 9.29 5.83
C MET A 38 -5.80 7.93 6.31
N ASP A 39 -6.85 7.91 7.13
CA ASP A 39 -7.47 6.67 7.59
C ASP A 39 -8.95 6.90 7.93
N TYR A 40 -9.75 5.84 7.83
CA TYR A 40 -11.16 5.82 8.21
C TYR A 40 -11.36 5.73 9.72
N GLU A 41 -10.45 5.08 10.44
CA GLU A 41 -10.52 4.83 11.88
C GLU A 41 -9.95 6.03 12.67
N ALA A 42 -10.78 7.04 12.95
CA ALA A 42 -10.35 8.32 13.52
C ALA A 42 -9.55 8.20 14.83
N GLU A 43 -9.98 7.32 15.75
CA GLU A 43 -9.30 7.15 17.05
C GLU A 43 -7.90 6.51 16.87
N THR A 44 -7.80 5.44 16.09
CA THR A 44 -6.53 4.76 15.80
C THR A 44 -5.59 5.67 15.03
N LEU A 45 -6.13 6.47 14.11
CA LEU A 45 -5.37 7.49 13.36
C LEU A 45 -4.76 8.54 14.28
N GLN A 46 -5.54 9.05 15.24
CA GLN A 46 -5.04 10.03 16.20
C GLN A 46 -3.91 9.47 17.06
N GLN A 47 -4.06 8.23 17.55
CA GLN A 47 -3.03 7.54 18.32
C GLN A 47 -1.75 7.32 17.50
N ALA A 48 -1.89 6.95 16.21
CA ALA A 48 -0.75 6.81 15.29
C ALA A 48 -0.05 8.16 15.08
N ALA A 49 -0.80 9.23 14.86
CA ALA A 49 -0.25 10.57 14.68
C ALA A 49 0.52 11.06 15.91
N GLU A 50 0.01 10.83 17.11
CA GLU A 50 0.68 11.17 18.38
C GLU A 50 2.03 10.46 18.50
N LYS A 51 2.08 9.15 18.23
CA LYS A 51 3.32 8.37 18.26
C LYS A 51 4.34 8.85 17.23
N LEU A 52 3.88 9.16 16.02
CA LEU A 52 4.74 9.57 14.91
C LEU A 52 5.19 11.04 14.99
N SER A 53 4.49 11.88 15.74
CA SER A 53 4.77 13.33 15.86
C SER A 53 6.17 13.65 16.40
N SER A 54 6.75 12.74 17.19
CA SER A 54 8.12 12.87 17.70
C SER A 54 9.20 12.68 16.60
N GLN A 55 8.84 12.08 15.48
CA GLN A 55 9.76 11.78 14.38
C GLN A 55 9.75 12.85 13.27
N GLY A 56 8.71 13.69 13.19
CA GLY A 56 8.59 14.72 12.18
C GLY A 56 7.20 15.32 12.05
N ALA A 57 6.99 16.06 10.96
CA ALA A 57 5.71 16.72 10.70
C ALA A 57 4.66 15.73 10.20
N VAL A 58 3.63 15.52 10.98
CA VAL A 58 2.51 14.63 10.71
C VAL A 58 1.22 15.42 10.59
N MET A 59 0.34 14.99 9.70
CA MET A 59 -0.99 15.55 9.51
C MET A 59 -2.02 14.41 9.46
N PRO A 60 -2.72 14.11 10.57
CA PRO A 60 -3.80 13.14 10.55
C PRO A 60 -5.03 13.71 9.83
N LEU A 61 -5.62 12.93 8.95
CA LEU A 61 -6.81 13.27 8.16
C LEU A 61 -7.77 12.09 8.18
N HIS A 62 -8.88 12.24 8.88
CA HIS A 62 -9.96 11.27 8.80
C HIS A 62 -10.52 11.27 7.37
N CYS A 63 -10.49 10.12 6.71
CA CYS A 63 -10.88 10.01 5.32
C CYS A 63 -11.39 8.61 4.99
N ASP A 64 -12.61 8.55 4.47
CA ASP A 64 -13.11 7.39 3.75
C ASP A 64 -12.64 7.48 2.30
N VAL A 65 -11.71 6.62 1.90
CA VAL A 65 -11.18 6.63 0.52
C VAL A 65 -12.21 6.20 -0.52
N SER A 66 -13.30 5.56 -0.12
CA SER A 66 -14.40 5.17 -1.02
C SER A 66 -15.39 6.32 -1.31
N ASP A 67 -15.25 7.45 -0.60
CA ASP A 67 -16.08 8.65 -0.74
C ASP A 67 -15.29 9.77 -1.42
N ALA A 68 -15.76 10.20 -2.59
CA ALA A 68 -15.10 11.22 -3.40
C ALA A 68 -14.98 12.57 -2.68
N ASP A 69 -16.02 13.00 -1.94
CA ASP A 69 -16.03 14.26 -1.21
C ASP A 69 -15.07 14.22 -0.02
N SER A 70 -15.00 13.07 0.67
CA SER A 70 -14.04 12.83 1.75
C SER A 70 -12.60 12.93 1.27
N VAL A 71 -12.29 12.28 0.13
CA VAL A 71 -10.95 12.34 -0.50
C VAL A 71 -10.63 13.76 -0.94
N ALA A 72 -11.56 14.45 -1.61
CA ALA A 72 -11.35 15.82 -2.07
C ALA A 72 -11.08 16.77 -0.90
N ALA A 73 -11.82 16.64 0.20
CA ALA A 73 -11.63 17.44 1.41
C ALA A 73 -10.27 17.18 2.07
N ALA A 74 -9.86 15.91 2.19
CA ALA A 74 -8.56 15.53 2.78
C ALA A 74 -7.39 16.04 1.95
N VAL A 75 -7.39 15.79 0.63
CA VAL A 75 -6.33 16.25 -0.28
C VAL A 75 -6.31 17.79 -0.40
N GLY A 76 -7.47 18.43 -0.36
CA GLY A 76 -7.57 19.90 -0.31
C GLY A 76 -6.88 20.49 0.92
N GLN A 77 -6.99 19.86 2.09
CA GLN A 77 -6.28 20.29 3.30
C GLN A 77 -4.75 20.13 3.15
N ILE A 78 -4.28 19.05 2.49
CA ILE A 78 -2.86 18.85 2.22
C ILE A 78 -2.34 19.96 1.31
N ASP A 79 -3.05 20.23 0.22
CA ASP A 79 -2.69 21.28 -0.75
C ASP A 79 -2.67 22.66 -0.08
N ALA A 80 -3.68 23.02 0.68
CA ALA A 80 -3.75 24.28 1.38
C ALA A 80 -2.61 24.47 2.41
N LYS A 81 -2.21 23.39 3.11
CA LYS A 81 -1.18 23.49 4.16
C LYS A 81 0.23 23.38 3.62
N TRP A 82 0.46 22.54 2.62
CA TRP A 82 1.80 22.20 2.16
C TRP A 82 2.07 22.53 0.68
N GLY A 83 1.04 22.69 -0.14
CA GLY A 83 1.11 23.09 -1.54
C GLY A 83 1.79 22.07 -2.47
N ARG A 84 2.10 20.87 -1.95
CA ARG A 84 2.84 19.85 -2.70
C ARG A 84 2.51 18.44 -2.23
N VAL A 85 2.68 17.48 -3.13
CA VAL A 85 2.67 16.02 -2.87
C VAL A 85 3.78 15.40 -3.71
N ASP A 86 4.77 14.77 -3.09
CA ASP A 86 5.89 14.12 -3.77
C ASP A 86 5.69 12.60 -3.90
N ALA A 87 5.03 12.03 -2.91
CA ALA A 87 4.68 10.62 -2.91
C ALA A 87 3.23 10.41 -2.46
N LEU A 88 2.49 9.54 -3.16
CA LEU A 88 1.23 8.98 -2.71
C LEU A 88 1.38 7.47 -2.57
N VAL A 89 0.98 6.93 -1.43
CA VAL A 89 0.88 5.48 -1.23
C VAL A 89 -0.57 5.11 -0.97
N ASN A 90 -1.19 4.46 -1.94
CA ASN A 90 -2.52 3.88 -1.83
C ASN A 90 -2.42 2.53 -1.12
N ASN A 91 -2.53 2.55 0.21
CA ASN A 91 -2.43 1.35 1.04
C ASN A 91 -3.77 0.95 1.66
N ALA A 92 -4.72 1.86 1.84
CA ALA A 92 -6.04 1.53 2.37
C ALA A 92 -6.68 0.36 1.63
N GLY A 93 -7.25 -0.57 2.38
CA GLY A 93 -7.89 -1.74 1.79
C GLY A 93 -8.55 -2.64 2.82
N ILE A 94 -9.60 -3.32 2.39
CA ILE A 94 -10.36 -4.29 3.17
C ILE A 94 -10.38 -5.63 2.45
N ALA A 95 -10.59 -6.71 3.21
CA ALA A 95 -10.76 -8.06 2.68
C ALA A 95 -11.94 -8.75 3.35
N ILE A 96 -12.71 -9.48 2.56
CA ILE A 96 -13.78 -10.37 3.03
C ILE A 96 -13.42 -11.78 2.58
N PHE A 97 -13.35 -12.70 3.54
CA PHE A 97 -12.97 -14.10 3.32
C PHE A 97 -14.21 -14.98 3.36
N LYS A 98 -14.77 -15.28 2.17
CA LYS A 98 -15.97 -16.11 2.03
C LYS A 98 -15.91 -16.97 0.76
N PRO A 99 -16.61 -18.12 0.72
CA PRO A 99 -16.88 -18.84 -0.51
C PRO A 99 -17.57 -17.94 -1.54
N LEU A 100 -17.28 -18.14 -2.83
CA LEU A 100 -17.90 -17.38 -3.91
C LEU A 100 -19.44 -17.35 -3.82
N LEU A 101 -20.04 -18.50 -3.58
CA LEU A 101 -21.51 -18.65 -3.54
C LEU A 101 -22.17 -17.98 -2.32
N GLU A 102 -21.39 -17.60 -1.31
CA GLU A 102 -21.86 -16.93 -0.09
C GLU A 102 -21.51 -15.43 -0.07
N THR A 103 -20.70 -14.97 -1.02
CA THR A 103 -20.32 -13.56 -1.13
C THR A 103 -21.50 -12.76 -1.70
N SER A 104 -22.05 -11.83 -0.91
CA SER A 104 -23.13 -10.95 -1.38
C SER A 104 -22.61 -9.88 -2.34
N PHE A 105 -23.54 -9.32 -3.13
CA PHE A 105 -23.19 -8.21 -4.02
C PHE A 105 -22.73 -6.95 -3.24
N ASP A 106 -23.30 -6.70 -2.07
CA ASP A 106 -22.91 -5.56 -1.23
C ASP A 106 -21.48 -5.73 -0.68
N GLU A 107 -21.12 -6.94 -0.25
CA GLU A 107 -19.75 -7.24 0.17
C GLU A 107 -18.75 -7.09 -0.99
N TRP A 108 -19.13 -7.58 -2.18
CA TRP A 108 -18.35 -7.36 -3.39
C TRP A 108 -18.14 -5.86 -3.66
N ARG A 109 -19.22 -5.07 -3.65
CA ARG A 109 -19.18 -3.63 -3.90
C ARG A 109 -18.35 -2.89 -2.85
N SER A 110 -18.52 -3.22 -1.59
CA SER A 110 -17.74 -2.61 -0.49
C SER A 110 -16.23 -2.81 -0.68
N VAL A 111 -15.80 -4.03 -1.04
CA VAL A 111 -14.37 -4.31 -1.29
C VAL A 111 -13.86 -3.53 -2.50
N LEU A 112 -14.61 -3.46 -3.60
CA LEU A 112 -14.19 -2.68 -4.76
C LEU A 112 -14.16 -1.18 -4.47
N ALA A 113 -15.15 -0.64 -3.79
CA ALA A 113 -15.21 0.78 -3.44
C ALA A 113 -13.96 1.23 -2.67
N THR A 114 -13.53 0.47 -1.66
CA THR A 114 -12.33 0.80 -0.91
C THR A 114 -11.05 0.51 -1.70
N ASN A 115 -10.93 -0.71 -2.26
CA ASN A 115 -9.65 -1.20 -2.78
C ASN A 115 -9.33 -0.71 -4.19
N LEU A 116 -10.33 -0.32 -4.99
CA LEU A 116 -10.18 0.10 -6.37
C LEU A 116 -10.62 1.55 -6.59
N ASP A 117 -11.88 1.89 -6.23
CA ASP A 117 -12.39 3.24 -6.43
C ASP A 117 -11.60 4.23 -5.56
N GLY A 118 -11.25 3.85 -4.31
CA GLY A 118 -10.40 4.65 -3.43
C GLY A 118 -9.00 4.91 -4.00
N VAL A 119 -8.39 3.92 -4.66
CA VAL A 119 -7.11 4.10 -5.36
C VAL A 119 -7.26 5.09 -6.52
N PHE A 120 -8.35 5.00 -7.27
CA PHE A 120 -8.66 5.94 -8.35
C PHE A 120 -8.81 7.36 -7.82
N LEU A 121 -9.66 7.57 -6.82
CA LEU A 121 -9.98 8.89 -6.26
C LEU A 121 -8.74 9.57 -5.65
N CYS A 122 -8.00 8.87 -4.80
CA CYS A 122 -6.78 9.41 -4.17
C CYS A 122 -5.70 9.72 -5.22
N SER A 123 -5.52 8.84 -6.19
CA SER A 123 -4.54 9.06 -7.26
C SER A 123 -4.90 10.27 -8.12
N GLN A 124 -6.17 10.41 -8.53
CA GLN A 124 -6.63 11.55 -9.33
C GLN A 124 -6.42 12.88 -8.59
N ALA A 125 -6.81 12.95 -7.32
CA ALA A 125 -6.69 14.16 -6.51
C ALA A 125 -5.21 14.54 -6.28
N CYS A 126 -4.35 13.60 -5.89
CA CYS A 126 -2.93 13.85 -5.67
C CYS A 126 -2.18 14.12 -6.98
N ALA A 127 -2.50 13.43 -8.07
CA ALA A 127 -1.88 13.65 -9.38
C ALA A 127 -2.15 15.07 -9.92
N ALA A 128 -3.26 15.70 -9.58
CA ALA A 128 -3.53 17.10 -9.93
C ALA A 128 -2.51 18.06 -9.29
N ILE A 129 -2.09 17.79 -8.05
CA ILE A 129 -1.04 18.54 -7.36
C ILE A 129 0.32 18.23 -7.99
N MET A 130 0.66 16.95 -8.16
CA MET A 130 1.92 16.51 -8.76
C MET A 130 2.11 17.06 -10.18
N LYS A 131 1.03 17.14 -10.98
CA LYS A 131 1.05 17.76 -12.32
C LYS A 131 1.51 19.22 -12.27
N ARG A 132 1.04 20.01 -11.30
CA ARG A 132 1.46 21.41 -11.14
C ARG A 132 2.94 21.51 -10.76
N GLN A 133 3.47 20.49 -10.05
CA GLN A 133 4.90 20.39 -9.68
C GLN A 133 5.77 19.93 -10.84
N GLY A 134 5.20 19.21 -11.83
CA GLY A 134 5.95 18.52 -12.88
C GLY A 134 6.69 17.27 -12.39
N SER A 135 6.37 16.75 -11.22
CA SER A 135 7.00 15.56 -10.63
C SER A 135 6.13 14.91 -9.56
N GLY A 136 6.28 13.61 -9.38
CA GLY A 136 5.60 12.85 -8.34
C GLY A 136 5.83 11.33 -8.46
N SER A 137 5.49 10.60 -7.40
CA SER A 137 5.49 9.14 -7.40
C SER A 137 4.23 8.61 -6.72
N ILE A 138 3.56 7.67 -7.37
CA ILE A 138 2.41 6.95 -6.81
C ILE A 138 2.79 5.48 -6.67
N VAL A 139 2.58 4.92 -5.49
CA VAL A 139 2.76 3.48 -5.24
C VAL A 139 1.45 2.90 -4.73
N ASN A 140 0.93 1.91 -5.44
CA ASN A 140 -0.29 1.20 -5.08
C ASN A 140 0.05 -0.10 -4.35
N ILE A 141 -0.57 -0.35 -3.20
CA ILE A 141 -0.45 -1.64 -2.53
C ILE A 141 -1.46 -2.61 -3.14
N ALA A 142 -0.92 -3.47 -4.01
CA ALA A 142 -1.63 -4.60 -4.58
C ALA A 142 -1.62 -5.80 -3.60
N SER A 143 -1.42 -6.99 -4.09
CA SER A 143 -1.24 -8.24 -3.33
C SER A 143 -0.79 -9.33 -4.28
N ILE A 144 -0.13 -10.37 -3.76
CA ILE A 144 0.03 -11.64 -4.50
C ILE A 144 -1.32 -12.23 -4.92
N SER A 145 -2.40 -11.94 -4.20
CA SER A 145 -3.77 -12.33 -4.58
C SER A 145 -4.28 -11.62 -5.84
N GLY A 146 -3.61 -10.56 -6.29
CA GLY A 146 -3.85 -9.92 -7.59
C GLY A 146 -2.98 -10.50 -8.71
N LEU A 147 -1.87 -11.15 -8.38
CA LEU A 147 -0.99 -11.83 -9.34
C LEU A 147 -1.48 -13.26 -9.62
N ARG A 148 -2.00 -13.92 -8.62
CA ARG A 148 -2.49 -15.30 -8.68
C ARG A 148 -3.73 -15.48 -7.80
N ALA A 149 -4.60 -16.42 -8.15
CA ALA A 149 -5.84 -16.67 -7.40
C ALA A 149 -5.55 -17.18 -5.98
N SER A 150 -6.41 -16.80 -5.05
CA SER A 150 -6.35 -17.22 -3.65
C SER A 150 -7.73 -17.68 -3.17
N THR A 151 -7.75 -18.68 -2.30
CA THR A 151 -8.99 -19.25 -1.74
C THR A 151 -9.78 -18.21 -0.93
N LEU A 152 -11.09 -18.19 -1.06
CA LEU A 152 -12.04 -17.35 -0.32
C LEU A 152 -11.86 -15.84 -0.52
N ARG A 153 -11.26 -15.39 -1.63
CA ARG A 153 -10.88 -13.98 -1.84
C ARG A 153 -11.39 -13.41 -3.15
N VAL A 154 -12.59 -13.82 -3.60
CA VAL A 154 -13.09 -13.42 -4.93
C VAL A 154 -13.10 -11.90 -5.12
N ALA A 155 -13.68 -11.13 -4.19
CA ALA A 155 -13.71 -9.67 -4.29
C ALA A 155 -12.31 -9.05 -4.10
N TYR A 156 -11.59 -9.48 -3.06
CA TYR A 156 -10.26 -8.98 -2.74
C TYR A 156 -9.25 -9.22 -3.85
N GLY A 157 -9.09 -10.48 -4.29
CA GLY A 157 -8.14 -10.84 -5.35
C GLY A 157 -8.44 -10.11 -6.65
N THR A 158 -9.72 -10.02 -7.03
CA THR A 158 -10.15 -9.28 -8.22
C THR A 158 -9.85 -7.79 -8.09
N SER A 159 -10.12 -7.17 -6.93
CA SER A 159 -9.79 -5.75 -6.71
C SER A 159 -8.29 -5.49 -6.85
N LYS A 160 -7.44 -6.39 -6.30
CA LYS A 160 -5.98 -6.23 -6.37
C LYS A 160 -5.42 -6.50 -7.77
N ALA A 161 -6.02 -7.39 -8.56
CA ALA A 161 -5.72 -7.55 -9.98
C ALA A 161 -6.09 -6.30 -10.79
N ALA A 162 -7.24 -5.69 -10.49
CA ALA A 162 -7.65 -4.42 -11.11
C ALA A 162 -6.68 -3.28 -10.78
N VAL A 163 -6.22 -3.16 -9.52
CA VAL A 163 -5.20 -2.18 -9.11
C VAL A 163 -3.88 -2.38 -9.86
N ILE A 164 -3.47 -3.62 -10.10
CA ILE A 164 -2.28 -3.93 -10.91
C ILE A 164 -2.43 -3.37 -12.34
N HIS A 165 -3.59 -3.55 -12.95
CA HIS A 165 -3.83 -3.00 -14.29
C HIS A 165 -3.97 -1.48 -14.27
N LEU A 166 -4.68 -0.91 -13.29
CA LEU A 166 -4.82 0.54 -13.10
C LEU A 166 -3.45 1.22 -12.93
N THR A 167 -2.51 0.58 -12.24
CA THR A 167 -1.12 1.06 -12.12
C THR A 167 -0.46 1.26 -13.49
N LYS A 168 -0.66 0.31 -14.42
CA LYS A 168 -0.11 0.40 -15.78
C LYS A 168 -0.76 1.52 -16.58
N GLN A 169 -2.09 1.67 -16.48
CA GLN A 169 -2.82 2.75 -17.15
C GLN A 169 -2.32 4.11 -16.66
N TYR A 170 -2.20 4.31 -15.37
CA TYR A 170 -1.70 5.56 -14.80
C TYR A 170 -0.24 5.84 -15.17
N ALA A 171 0.61 4.82 -15.21
CA ALA A 171 2.01 4.97 -15.62
C ALA A 171 2.15 5.51 -17.04
N VAL A 172 1.24 5.09 -17.95
CA VAL A 172 1.20 5.56 -19.34
C VAL A 172 0.68 7.00 -19.40
N GLU A 173 -0.44 7.29 -18.72
CA GLU A 173 -1.08 8.61 -18.83
C GLU A 173 -0.33 9.71 -18.07
N LEU A 174 0.23 9.39 -16.90
CA LEU A 174 0.86 10.39 -16.04
C LEU A 174 2.38 10.51 -16.28
N GLY A 175 2.99 9.56 -16.97
CA GLY A 175 4.44 9.56 -17.23
C GLY A 175 4.92 10.82 -17.95
N THR A 176 4.17 11.33 -18.93
CA THR A 176 4.47 12.57 -19.66
C THR A 176 4.38 13.83 -18.80
N LEU A 177 3.76 13.71 -17.61
CA LEU A 177 3.63 14.79 -16.62
C LEU A 177 4.74 14.72 -15.54
N GLY A 178 5.73 13.83 -15.70
CA GLY A 178 6.80 13.62 -14.72
C GLY A 178 6.37 12.80 -13.50
N ILE A 179 5.25 12.09 -13.57
CA ILE A 179 4.70 11.30 -12.45
C ILE A 179 4.89 9.80 -12.74
N ARG A 180 5.58 9.10 -11.86
CA ARG A 180 5.75 7.64 -11.95
C ARG A 180 4.68 6.93 -11.14
N VAL A 181 4.20 5.80 -11.65
CA VAL A 181 3.19 4.98 -10.96
C VAL A 181 3.62 3.52 -10.97
N ASN A 182 3.77 2.93 -9.79
CA ASN A 182 4.16 1.54 -9.62
C ASN A 182 3.27 0.86 -8.58
N ALA A 183 3.39 -0.46 -8.45
CA ALA A 183 2.72 -1.22 -7.40
C ALA A 183 3.69 -2.11 -6.64
N VAL A 184 3.40 -2.32 -5.37
CA VAL A 184 3.98 -3.39 -4.56
C VAL A 184 2.90 -4.44 -4.34
N ALA A 185 3.23 -5.71 -4.53
CA ALA A 185 2.36 -6.85 -4.26
C ALA A 185 2.92 -7.67 -3.08
N PRO A 186 2.48 -7.36 -1.83
CA PRO A 186 2.93 -8.10 -0.67
C PRO A 186 2.46 -9.55 -0.68
N GLY A 187 3.31 -10.45 -0.19
CA GLY A 187 2.92 -11.77 0.28
C GLY A 187 2.26 -11.72 1.66
N PRO A 188 2.24 -12.83 2.39
CA PRO A 188 1.83 -12.83 3.79
C PRO A 188 2.77 -11.97 4.63
N VAL A 189 2.20 -10.97 5.32
CA VAL A 189 2.93 -10.02 6.18
C VAL A 189 2.44 -10.19 7.62
N ASP A 190 3.35 -10.16 8.59
CA ASP A 190 3.05 -10.33 10.00
C ASP A 190 2.44 -9.05 10.60
N THR A 191 1.19 -8.81 10.26
CA THR A 191 0.37 -7.71 10.79
C THR A 191 -0.53 -8.19 11.91
N GLU A 192 -1.04 -7.27 12.74
CA GLU A 192 -2.04 -7.62 13.77
C GLU A 192 -3.28 -8.30 13.16
N MET A 193 -3.71 -7.84 11.98
CA MET A 193 -4.82 -8.49 11.25
C MET A 193 -4.47 -9.95 10.87
N ALA A 194 -3.26 -10.21 10.36
CA ALA A 194 -2.84 -11.55 10.00
C ALA A 194 -2.76 -12.47 11.24
N LYS A 195 -2.35 -11.95 12.39
CA LYS A 195 -2.34 -12.70 13.66
C LYS A 195 -3.74 -13.13 14.10
N LEU A 196 -4.75 -12.30 13.83
CA LEU A 196 -6.14 -12.59 14.20
C LEU A 196 -6.81 -13.63 13.29
N VAL A 197 -6.48 -13.65 11.99
CA VAL A 197 -7.19 -14.47 10.99
C VAL A 197 -6.41 -15.71 10.55
N HIS A 198 -5.10 -15.80 10.78
CA HIS A 198 -4.30 -16.96 10.39
C HIS A 198 -4.00 -17.86 11.60
N SER A 199 -4.67 -19.03 11.64
CA SER A 199 -4.36 -20.07 12.62
C SER A 199 -2.93 -20.60 12.47
N PRO A 200 -2.39 -21.34 13.47
CA PRO A 200 -1.08 -21.98 13.34
C PRO A 200 -0.95 -22.89 12.13
N GLU A 201 -2.05 -23.55 11.70
CA GLU A 201 -2.11 -24.44 10.53
C GLU A 201 -1.97 -23.61 9.25
N ILE A 202 -2.75 -22.53 9.10
CA ILE A 202 -2.64 -21.60 7.96
C ILE A 202 -1.24 -21.01 7.87
N ARG A 203 -0.61 -20.68 9.01
CA ARG A 203 0.76 -20.18 9.01
C ARG A 203 1.76 -21.22 8.53
N ARG A 204 1.61 -22.50 8.90
CA ARG A 204 2.43 -23.60 8.37
C ARG A 204 2.27 -23.74 6.86
N ASP A 205 1.03 -23.75 6.35
CA ASP A 205 0.77 -23.84 4.92
C ASP A 205 1.49 -22.72 4.14
N TYR A 206 1.48 -21.49 4.66
CA TYR A 206 2.23 -20.40 4.07
C TYR A 206 3.74 -20.56 4.19
N HIS A 207 4.27 -21.01 5.33
CA HIS A 207 5.71 -21.27 5.49
C HIS A 207 6.20 -22.32 4.50
N ASP A 208 5.39 -23.38 4.28
CA ASP A 208 5.72 -24.43 3.31
C ASP A 208 5.68 -23.91 1.86
N ALA A 209 4.79 -22.97 1.56
CA ALA A 209 4.66 -22.41 0.22
C ALA A 209 5.64 -21.27 -0.08
N ILE A 210 6.13 -20.54 0.92
CA ILE A 210 7.05 -19.40 0.76
C ILE A 210 8.50 -19.91 0.76
N PRO A 211 9.31 -19.68 -0.29
CA PRO A 211 10.73 -20.08 -0.30
C PRO A 211 11.58 -19.55 0.87
N LEU A 212 11.31 -18.33 1.36
CA LEU A 212 11.99 -17.80 2.56
C LEU A 212 11.41 -18.33 3.88
N GLU A 213 10.36 -19.16 3.84
CA GLU A 213 9.75 -19.90 4.96
C GLU A 213 9.32 -19.04 6.14
N ARG A 214 8.97 -17.81 5.89
CA ARG A 214 8.46 -16.86 6.89
C ARG A 214 7.53 -15.83 6.26
N TYR A 215 6.76 -15.19 7.10
CA TYR A 215 6.05 -13.97 6.74
C TYR A 215 7.04 -12.80 6.59
N GLY A 216 6.71 -11.86 5.72
CA GLY A 216 7.40 -10.57 5.67
C GLY A 216 7.03 -9.68 6.86
N SER A 217 7.85 -8.67 7.13
CA SER A 217 7.53 -7.62 8.08
C SER A 217 6.91 -6.39 7.37
N CYS A 218 6.25 -5.52 8.13
CA CYS A 218 5.73 -4.26 7.61
C CYS A 218 6.87 -3.36 7.09
N GLU A 219 8.04 -3.39 7.74
CA GLU A 219 9.22 -2.62 7.35
C GLU A 219 9.80 -3.09 6.01
N GLU A 220 9.77 -4.41 5.73
CA GLU A 220 10.23 -4.94 4.43
C GLU A 220 9.36 -4.43 3.29
N ILE A 221 8.03 -4.34 3.51
CA ILE A 221 7.12 -3.73 2.55
C ILE A 221 7.36 -2.22 2.43
N ALA A 222 7.52 -1.52 3.56
CA ALA A 222 7.80 -0.09 3.58
C ALA A 222 9.10 0.27 2.85
N ASN A 223 10.15 -0.53 2.97
CA ASN A 223 11.40 -0.35 2.25
C ASN A 223 11.22 -0.46 0.73
N ALA A 224 10.46 -1.44 0.25
CA ALA A 224 10.17 -1.60 -1.17
C ALA A 224 9.33 -0.45 -1.74
N VAL A 225 8.27 -0.04 -1.00
CA VAL A 225 7.44 1.12 -1.34
C VAL A 225 8.28 2.39 -1.40
N GLY A 226 9.08 2.60 -0.37
CA GLY A 226 9.93 3.77 -0.28
C GLY A 226 10.94 3.86 -1.40
N PHE A 227 11.63 2.75 -1.76
CA PHE A 227 12.51 2.71 -2.92
C PHE A 227 11.81 3.19 -4.20
N LEU A 228 10.60 2.71 -4.46
CA LEU A 228 9.84 3.12 -5.65
C LEU A 228 9.45 4.61 -5.64
N CYS A 229 9.41 5.25 -4.47
CA CYS A 229 9.14 6.68 -4.34
C CYS A 229 10.39 7.56 -4.52
N LEU A 230 11.59 7.02 -4.34
CA LEU A 230 12.83 7.78 -4.40
C LEU A 230 13.28 8.09 -5.85
N PRO A 231 14.14 9.11 -6.03
CA PRO A 231 14.76 9.43 -7.32
C PRO A 231 15.56 8.29 -7.93
N GLU A 232 16.12 7.39 -7.11
CA GLU A 232 16.88 6.21 -7.53
C GLU A 232 16.02 5.25 -8.37
N ALA A 233 14.69 5.26 -8.18
CA ALA A 233 13.74 4.53 -9.01
C ALA A 233 13.24 5.38 -10.22
N GLY A 234 13.97 6.41 -10.63
CA GLY A 234 13.56 7.40 -11.62
C GLY A 234 13.18 6.84 -13.00
N TYR A 235 13.64 5.63 -13.35
CA TYR A 235 13.28 4.96 -14.62
C TYR A 235 12.37 3.73 -14.42
N VAL A 236 11.86 3.54 -13.19
CA VAL A 236 10.91 2.47 -12.86
C VAL A 236 9.49 3.05 -12.93
N ASN A 237 8.71 2.63 -13.92
CA ASN A 237 7.34 3.10 -14.14
C ASN A 237 6.46 1.96 -14.67
N GLY A 238 5.24 1.83 -14.18
CA GLY A 238 4.27 0.81 -14.57
C GLY A 238 4.59 -0.61 -14.05
N GLN A 239 5.52 -0.75 -13.11
CA GLN A 239 5.99 -2.04 -12.61
C GLN A 239 5.19 -2.52 -11.40
N VAL A 240 5.14 -3.84 -11.24
CA VAL A 240 4.58 -4.51 -10.06
C VAL A 240 5.70 -5.32 -9.41
N LEU A 241 6.08 -4.93 -8.21
CA LEU A 241 7.12 -5.60 -7.45
C LEU A 241 6.47 -6.53 -6.41
N ALA A 242 6.59 -7.84 -6.61
CA ALA A 242 6.23 -8.82 -5.59
C ALA A 242 7.24 -8.75 -4.43
N VAL A 243 6.74 -8.57 -3.20
CA VAL A 243 7.53 -8.58 -1.96
C VAL A 243 6.92 -9.64 -1.06
N ASP A 244 7.27 -10.90 -1.31
CA ASP A 244 6.50 -12.06 -0.88
C ASP A 244 7.37 -13.28 -0.46
N GLY A 245 8.68 -13.09 -0.33
CA GLY A 245 9.60 -14.17 0.02
C GLY A 245 9.77 -15.24 -1.07
N GLY A 246 9.39 -14.90 -2.33
CA GLY A 246 9.45 -15.80 -3.47
C GLY A 246 8.17 -16.64 -3.67
N PHE A 247 7.09 -16.33 -2.96
CA PHE A 247 5.84 -17.09 -3.02
C PHE A 247 5.23 -17.10 -4.42
N ASP A 248 5.21 -15.96 -5.11
CA ASP A 248 4.71 -15.89 -6.50
C ASP A 248 5.59 -16.63 -7.49
N ALA A 249 6.90 -16.56 -7.29
CA ALA A 249 7.91 -17.21 -8.15
C ALA A 249 8.02 -18.73 -7.96
N ALA A 250 7.53 -19.28 -6.85
CA ALA A 250 7.82 -20.66 -6.43
C ALA A 250 7.23 -21.73 -7.35
N GLY A 251 6.12 -21.45 -8.08
CA GLY A 251 5.44 -22.47 -8.88
C GLY A 251 5.06 -23.68 -8.02
N VAL A 252 5.74 -24.81 -8.21
CA VAL A 252 5.60 -26.01 -7.37
C VAL A 252 6.72 -26.04 -6.34
N GLY A 253 6.44 -25.64 -5.10
CA GLY A 253 7.45 -25.41 -4.05
C GLY A 253 8.14 -26.66 -3.50
N LEU A 254 7.49 -27.84 -3.54
CA LEU A 254 7.98 -29.16 -3.08
C LEU A 254 8.73 -29.08 -1.72
N PRO A 255 8.06 -28.75 -0.59
CA PRO A 255 8.69 -28.60 0.72
C PRO A 255 9.51 -29.83 1.14
N THR A 256 9.00 -31.03 0.87
CA THR A 256 9.68 -32.30 1.19
C THR A 256 11.06 -32.41 0.53
N LEU A 257 11.23 -31.90 -0.70
CA LEU A 257 12.55 -31.90 -1.34
C LEU A 257 13.49 -30.88 -0.70
N ARG A 258 12.98 -29.73 -0.25
CA ARG A 258 13.78 -28.74 0.49
C ARG A 258 14.30 -29.31 1.81
N GLU A 259 13.44 -29.99 2.56
CA GLU A 259 13.81 -30.64 3.82
C GLU A 259 14.89 -31.70 3.65
N ALA A 260 14.77 -32.54 2.62
CA ALA A 260 15.73 -33.59 2.33
C ALA A 260 17.16 -33.08 2.07
N HIS A 261 17.33 -31.82 1.67
CA HIS A 261 18.63 -31.22 1.36
C HIS A 261 19.16 -30.27 2.44
N ARG A 262 18.44 -30.06 3.56
CA ARG A 262 18.92 -29.24 4.70
C ARG A 262 19.95 -29.92 5.57
N GLY A 263 20.14 -31.22 5.43
CA GLY A 263 21.06 -32.05 6.24
C GLY A 263 22.42 -32.33 5.60
N ASN A 264 22.69 -31.80 4.41
CA ASN A 264 23.98 -31.87 3.72
C ASN A 264 24.54 -30.44 3.62
#